data_41ce5bef664ed8ad61ebba38b7bc7a1b
#
_entry.id   41ce5bef664ed8ad61ebba38b7bc7a1b
#
_cell.length_a   1.000
_cell.length_b   1.000
_cell.length_c   1.000
_cell.angle_alpha   90.00
_cell.angle_beta   90.00
_cell.angle_gamma   90.00
#
_symmetry.space_group_name_H-M   'P 1'
#
loop_
_entity.id
_entity.type
_entity.pdbx_description
1 polymer ?
#
loop_
_entity_poly.entity_id
_entity_poly.type
_entity_poly.pdbx_seq_one_letter_code
_entity_poly.pdbx_strand_id
1 'polypeptide(L)'
;MFGYKQLLNCIFASDDGGGRYLVFNQNENTWILPADKLKLAIEMCQPYSKKDQKRRDLILTVKDVGFALRKMGVETVNLLLQPQLKEYIDGLVGTENYYVAAYMGDISSELNQKVTLQIFTNEKILCYLRISNSSEVINVMKHEIDMIDFLHEKEVANIPEIIDASIIGDLHIFAQKSEKKLSEKVKLEFDDRHMKCLKDIMDKTKILCKYEETDLYRLIQKLKSEIKTKFPKNEGMILQHSIRIIENQLKETEDYYAVSHGDFSPWNIYYNSKKEVCMYDFEYAHYEMPEYVDAFHYLTKIVFYTVCRMIGDKDDCRV
;
A
#
# COMPACT_ATOMS: atom_id res chain seq x y z
N MET A 1 0.97 -16.94 14.33
CA MET A 1 2.40 -16.68 14.63
C MET A 1 3.39 -17.56 13.85
N PHE A 2 2.99 -18.71 13.27
CA PHE A 2 3.91 -19.60 12.52
C PHE A 2 4.16 -19.18 11.06
N GLY A 3 3.15 -18.75 10.31
CA GLY A 3 3.30 -18.46 8.87
C GLY A 3 4.20 -17.28 8.52
N TYR A 4 4.24 -16.28 9.36
CA TYR A 4 5.02 -15.06 9.23
C TYR A 4 6.55 -15.27 9.28
N LYS A 5 7.01 -16.02 10.29
CA LYS A 5 8.44 -16.37 10.37
C LYS A 5 8.87 -17.24 9.18
N GLN A 6 7.96 -18.04 8.66
CA GLN A 6 8.25 -18.85 7.46
C GLN A 6 8.45 -17.97 6.23
N LEU A 7 7.55 -17.00 5.95
CA LEU A 7 7.70 -16.11 4.81
C LEU A 7 8.99 -15.28 4.90
N LEU A 8 9.32 -14.74 6.09
CA LEU A 8 10.59 -14.03 6.28
C LEU A 8 11.81 -14.93 6.06
N ASN A 9 11.78 -16.18 6.51
CA ASN A 9 12.87 -17.13 6.29
C ASN A 9 13.04 -17.51 4.82
N CYS A 10 11.99 -17.39 4.01
CA CYS A 10 12.08 -17.54 2.55
C CYS A 10 12.72 -16.30 1.86
N ILE A 11 12.73 -15.16 2.54
CA ILE A 11 13.29 -13.90 2.02
C ILE A 11 14.70 -13.64 2.57
N PHE A 12 14.90 -13.86 3.87
CA PHE A 12 16.14 -13.60 4.57
C PHE A 12 16.67 -14.86 5.28
N ALA A 13 17.98 -15.05 5.24
CA ALA A 13 18.71 -15.97 6.08
C ALA A 13 19.45 -15.20 7.19
N SER A 14 19.48 -15.73 8.40
CA SER A 14 20.36 -15.23 9.47
C SER A 14 21.78 -15.71 9.19
N ASP A 15 22.73 -14.80 9.11
CA ASP A 15 24.14 -15.11 8.81
C ASP A 15 25.06 -14.08 9.46
N ASP A 16 26.09 -14.53 10.16
CA ASP A 16 27.07 -13.64 10.83
C ASP A 16 27.86 -12.77 9.82
N GLY A 17 28.00 -13.22 8.55
CA GLY A 17 28.58 -12.46 7.46
C GLY A 17 27.61 -11.55 6.73
N GLY A 18 26.32 -11.56 7.12
CA GLY A 18 25.26 -10.77 6.50
C GLY A 18 25.32 -9.29 6.82
N GLY A 19 24.56 -8.50 6.07
CA GLY A 19 24.33 -7.08 6.34
C GLY A 19 23.63 -6.89 7.69
N ARG A 20 23.99 -5.83 8.40
CA ARG A 20 23.36 -5.49 9.67
C ARG A 20 22.02 -4.79 9.44
N TYR A 21 20.95 -5.33 10.00
CA TYR A 21 19.61 -4.79 9.91
C TYR A 21 19.03 -4.46 11.29
N LEU A 22 18.12 -3.51 11.30
CA LEU A 22 17.34 -3.10 12.45
C LEU A 22 15.90 -3.57 12.25
N VAL A 23 15.35 -4.25 13.27
CA VAL A 23 13.98 -4.74 13.26
C VAL A 23 13.14 -3.86 14.18
N PHE A 24 12.15 -3.21 13.61
CA PHE A 24 11.19 -2.37 14.32
C PHE A 24 9.83 -3.07 14.30
N ASN A 25 9.30 -3.30 15.48
CA ASN A 25 7.93 -3.81 15.63
C ASN A 25 7.06 -2.73 16.27
N GLN A 26 5.95 -2.39 15.62
CA GLN A 26 4.99 -1.43 16.14
C GLN A 26 3.58 -1.78 15.69
N ASN A 27 2.65 -1.95 16.64
CA ASN A 27 1.24 -2.20 16.34
C ASN A 27 1.05 -3.33 15.30
N GLU A 28 1.73 -4.48 15.52
CA GLU A 28 1.71 -5.64 14.63
C GLU A 28 2.39 -5.47 13.27
N ASN A 29 2.83 -4.26 12.94
CA ASN A 29 3.66 -4.00 11.76
C ASN A 29 5.14 -4.24 12.08
N THR A 30 5.88 -4.74 11.11
CA THR A 30 7.32 -4.96 11.21
C THR A 30 8.05 -4.31 10.05
N TRP A 31 9.12 -3.59 10.37
CA TRP A 31 10.07 -3.04 9.41
C TRP A 31 11.44 -3.66 9.65
N ILE A 32 12.11 -4.05 8.58
CA ILE A 32 13.48 -4.55 8.58
C ILE A 32 14.29 -3.60 7.72
N LEU A 33 15.16 -2.81 8.34
CA LEU A 33 15.84 -1.70 7.69
C LEU A 33 17.35 -1.88 7.76
N PRO A 34 18.12 -1.68 6.65
CA PRO A 34 19.58 -1.76 6.69
C PRO A 34 20.16 -0.69 7.59
N ALA A 35 20.97 -1.10 8.59
CA ALA A 35 21.43 -0.24 9.67
C ALA A 35 22.38 0.87 9.20
N ASP A 36 23.19 0.60 8.19
CA ASP A 36 24.14 1.56 7.59
C ASP A 36 23.47 2.55 6.63
N LYS A 37 22.23 2.27 6.21
CA LYS A 37 21.40 3.11 5.34
C LYS A 37 20.07 3.50 5.98
N LEU A 38 20.01 3.46 7.30
CA LEU A 38 18.78 3.70 8.04
C LEU A 38 18.09 5.01 7.67
N LYS A 39 18.84 6.09 7.47
CA LYS A 39 18.27 7.40 7.11
C LYS A 39 17.50 7.38 5.78
N LEU A 40 17.93 6.57 4.82
CA LEU A 40 17.25 6.38 3.54
C LEU A 40 16.09 5.39 3.66
N ALA A 41 16.31 4.29 4.36
CA ALA A 41 15.34 3.23 4.53
C ALA A 41 14.15 3.62 5.41
N ILE A 42 14.35 4.48 6.43
CA ILE A 42 13.30 4.88 7.38
C ILE A 42 12.19 5.71 6.72
N GLU A 43 12.43 6.23 5.51
CA GLU A 43 11.40 6.88 4.72
C GLU A 43 10.26 5.92 4.32
N MET A 44 10.53 4.61 4.31
CA MET A 44 9.51 3.57 4.17
C MET A 44 8.54 3.53 5.36
N CYS A 45 9.01 3.95 6.55
CA CYS A 45 8.20 4.02 7.75
C CYS A 45 7.35 5.29 7.74
N GLN A 46 6.05 5.16 7.49
CA GLN A 46 5.11 6.28 7.55
C GLN A 46 4.41 6.30 8.91
N PRO A 47 4.81 7.18 9.85
CA PRO A 47 4.22 7.19 11.17
C PRO A 47 2.84 7.82 11.17
N TYR A 48 1.85 7.11 11.71
CA TYR A 48 0.49 7.61 11.87
C TYR A 48 0.32 8.60 13.03
N SER A 49 1.11 8.45 14.12
CA SER A 49 1.00 9.29 15.29
C SER A 49 2.03 10.42 15.32
N LYS A 50 1.67 11.56 15.96
CA LYS A 50 2.64 12.65 16.23
C LYS A 50 3.84 12.18 17.04
N LYS A 51 3.67 11.20 17.93
CA LYS A 51 4.73 10.64 18.76
C LYS A 51 5.73 9.87 17.90
N ASP A 52 5.23 9.06 16.98
CA ASP A 52 6.08 8.24 16.12
C ASP A 52 6.75 9.10 15.03
N GLN A 53 6.08 10.15 14.56
CA GLN A 53 6.71 11.14 13.69
C GLN A 53 7.88 11.84 14.39
N LYS A 54 7.71 12.26 15.65
CA LYS A 54 8.82 12.85 16.43
C LYS A 54 9.96 11.86 16.65
N ARG A 55 9.65 10.57 16.88
CA ARG A 55 10.65 9.51 17.00
C ARG A 55 11.42 9.32 15.71
N ARG A 56 10.72 9.25 14.57
CA ARG A 56 11.35 9.17 13.25
C ARG A 56 12.24 10.38 12.99
N ASP A 57 11.73 11.59 13.23
CA ASP A 57 12.48 12.83 13.03
C ASP A 57 13.72 12.89 13.95
N LEU A 58 13.62 12.38 15.18
CA LEU A 58 14.75 12.25 16.08
C LEU A 58 15.81 11.28 15.51
N ILE A 59 15.41 10.12 15.00
CA ILE A 59 16.32 9.16 14.37
C ILE A 59 17.04 9.80 13.18
N LEU A 60 16.33 10.59 12.36
CA LEU A 60 16.91 11.28 11.21
C LEU A 60 17.93 12.38 11.61
N THR A 61 17.80 12.97 12.79
CA THR A 61 18.66 14.06 13.27
C THR A 61 19.87 13.61 14.07
N VAL A 62 19.82 12.44 14.71
CA VAL A 62 20.90 11.93 15.58
C VAL A 62 22.08 11.44 14.74
N LYS A 63 23.29 11.85 15.09
CA LYS A 63 24.53 11.43 14.38
C LYS A 63 24.87 9.96 14.63
N ASP A 64 24.68 9.48 15.87
CA ASP A 64 24.87 8.07 16.25
C ASP A 64 23.52 7.39 16.50
N VAL A 65 22.95 6.93 15.42
CA VAL A 65 21.65 6.25 15.43
C VAL A 65 21.69 4.95 16.26
N GLY A 66 22.81 4.24 16.28
CA GLY A 66 22.93 2.94 16.96
C GLY A 66 22.75 3.00 18.47
N PHE A 67 23.19 4.09 19.13
CA PHE A 67 23.01 4.29 20.57
C PHE A 67 21.54 4.63 20.91
N ALA A 68 20.93 5.51 20.13
CA ALA A 68 19.54 5.91 20.33
C ALA A 68 18.58 4.71 20.15
N LEU A 69 18.84 3.87 19.18
CA LEU A 69 18.01 2.69 18.87
C LEU A 69 18.09 1.60 19.93
N ARG A 70 19.29 1.34 20.48
CA ARG A 70 19.44 0.39 21.61
C ARG A 70 18.62 0.83 22.82
N LYS A 71 18.56 2.12 23.12
CA LYS A 71 17.70 2.66 24.19
C LYS A 71 16.20 2.56 23.88
N MET A 72 15.81 2.43 22.59
CA MET A 72 14.43 2.28 22.15
C MET A 72 13.99 0.82 22.04
N GLY A 73 14.85 -0.14 22.41
CA GLY A 73 14.53 -1.57 22.33
C GLY A 73 14.46 -2.12 20.91
N VAL A 74 15.17 -1.49 19.97
CA VAL A 74 15.25 -1.96 18.59
C VAL A 74 16.23 -3.12 18.49
N GLU A 75 15.78 -4.23 17.95
CA GLU A 75 16.61 -5.41 17.73
C GLU A 75 17.55 -5.19 16.53
N THR A 76 18.80 -5.64 16.66
CA THR A 76 19.77 -5.65 15.56
C THR A 76 20.07 -7.09 15.19
N VAL A 77 19.93 -7.42 13.91
CA VAL A 77 20.17 -8.74 13.34
C VAL A 77 21.06 -8.66 12.11
N ASN A 78 21.80 -9.73 11.85
CA ASN A 78 22.56 -9.88 10.60
C ASN A 78 21.75 -10.75 9.65
N LEU A 79 21.46 -10.24 8.48
CA LEU A 79 20.62 -10.90 7.47
C LEU A 79 21.28 -10.87 6.09
N LEU A 80 21.10 -11.96 5.35
CA LEU A 80 21.35 -12.04 3.90
C LEU A 80 20.02 -12.32 3.20
N LEU A 81 19.85 -11.79 1.99
CA LEU A 81 18.80 -12.28 1.11
C LEU A 81 19.05 -13.75 0.77
N GLN A 82 17.97 -14.54 0.71
CA GLN A 82 18.05 -15.89 0.19
C GLN A 82 18.67 -15.89 -1.21
N PRO A 83 19.56 -16.81 -1.55
CA PRO A 83 20.35 -16.77 -2.79
C PRO A 83 19.51 -16.63 -4.06
N GLN A 84 18.42 -17.40 -4.17
CA GLN A 84 17.51 -17.35 -5.32
C GLN A 84 16.81 -15.99 -5.45
N LEU A 85 16.40 -15.38 -4.34
CA LEU A 85 15.78 -14.06 -4.35
C LEU A 85 16.82 -12.96 -4.66
N LYS A 86 18.04 -13.10 -4.16
CA LYS A 86 19.14 -12.19 -4.51
C LYS A 86 19.43 -12.21 -5.99
N GLU A 87 19.61 -13.39 -6.58
CA GLU A 87 19.85 -13.56 -8.02
C GLU A 87 18.72 -12.95 -8.86
N TYR A 88 17.48 -13.19 -8.43
CA TYR A 88 16.32 -12.57 -9.09
C TYR A 88 16.36 -11.03 -9.03
N ILE A 89 16.63 -10.45 -7.86
CA ILE A 89 16.71 -8.99 -7.71
C ILE A 89 17.87 -8.42 -8.51
N ASP A 90 19.05 -9.06 -8.50
CA ASP A 90 20.23 -8.65 -9.27
C ASP A 90 19.89 -8.58 -10.77
N GLY A 91 19.19 -9.61 -11.29
CA GLY A 91 18.71 -9.64 -12.68
C GLY A 91 17.68 -8.56 -12.98
N LEU A 92 16.75 -8.33 -12.04
CA LEU A 92 15.66 -7.36 -12.19
C LEU A 92 16.16 -5.91 -12.25
N VAL A 93 17.11 -5.55 -11.37
CA VAL A 93 17.59 -4.16 -11.26
C VAL A 93 18.85 -3.87 -12.08
N GLY A 94 19.49 -4.91 -12.61
CA GLY A 94 20.68 -4.79 -13.46
C GLY A 94 21.94 -4.29 -12.72
N THR A 95 21.98 -4.39 -11.40
CA THR A 95 23.11 -3.98 -10.55
C THR A 95 23.10 -4.76 -9.25
N GLU A 96 24.28 -5.03 -8.70
CA GLU A 96 24.44 -5.59 -7.35
C GLU A 96 24.62 -4.52 -6.27
N ASN A 97 24.66 -3.24 -6.64
CA ASN A 97 24.89 -2.12 -5.72
C ASN A 97 23.55 -1.48 -5.30
N TYR A 98 22.79 -2.19 -4.47
CA TYR A 98 21.53 -1.72 -3.91
C TYR A 98 21.39 -2.10 -2.43
N TYR A 99 20.40 -1.55 -1.80
CA TYR A 99 19.97 -1.84 -0.43
C TYR A 99 18.54 -2.34 -0.46
N VAL A 100 18.19 -3.16 0.52
CA VAL A 100 16.84 -3.71 0.69
C VAL A 100 16.29 -3.30 2.03
N ALA A 101 15.12 -2.71 2.04
CA ALA A 101 14.31 -2.54 3.25
C ALA A 101 13.03 -3.38 3.08
N ALA A 102 12.53 -3.94 4.17
CA ALA A 102 11.33 -4.73 4.15
C ALA A 102 10.26 -4.17 5.11
N TYR A 103 9.02 -4.28 4.68
CA TYR A 103 7.84 -3.95 5.47
C TYR A 103 6.85 -5.11 5.42
N MET A 104 6.24 -5.36 6.56
CA MET A 104 5.12 -6.27 6.70
C MET A 104 4.06 -5.64 7.56
N GLY A 105 2.82 -5.67 7.06
CA GLY A 105 1.63 -5.20 7.78
C GLY A 105 1.20 -6.15 8.90
N ASP A 106 0.05 -5.85 9.45
CA ASP A 106 -0.62 -6.68 10.46
C ASP A 106 -0.91 -8.08 9.91
N ILE A 107 -0.20 -9.05 10.45
CA ILE A 107 -0.27 -10.46 10.06
C ILE A 107 -1.48 -11.21 10.65
N SER A 108 -2.28 -10.59 11.50
CA SER A 108 -3.50 -11.18 12.02
C SER A 108 -4.57 -11.31 10.94
N SER A 109 -4.47 -10.50 9.87
CA SER A 109 -5.32 -10.57 8.67
C SER A 109 -4.67 -11.46 7.62
N GLU A 110 -5.41 -12.40 7.06
CA GLU A 110 -4.97 -13.25 5.94
C GLU A 110 -4.55 -12.43 4.72
N LEU A 111 -5.20 -11.28 4.48
CA LEU A 111 -4.88 -10.37 3.39
C LEU A 111 -3.57 -9.60 3.59
N ASN A 112 -3.01 -9.59 4.80
CA ASN A 112 -1.76 -8.90 5.11
C ASN A 112 -0.54 -9.83 5.15
N GLN A 113 -0.68 -11.10 4.76
CA GLN A 113 0.41 -12.07 4.70
C GLN A 113 1.31 -11.82 3.47
N LYS A 114 1.79 -10.59 3.33
CA LYS A 114 2.72 -10.16 2.28
C LYS A 114 3.91 -9.41 2.89
N VAL A 115 5.05 -9.52 2.23
CA VAL A 115 6.22 -8.69 2.49
C VAL A 115 6.41 -7.73 1.34
N THR A 116 6.55 -6.46 1.63
CA THR A 116 6.93 -5.45 0.65
C THR A 116 8.41 -5.15 0.81
N LEU A 117 9.21 -5.39 -0.21
CA LEU A 117 10.61 -4.99 -0.27
C LEU A 117 10.72 -3.67 -1.04
N GLN A 118 11.45 -2.72 -0.47
CA GLN A 118 11.91 -1.52 -1.17
C GLN A 118 13.36 -1.74 -1.59
N ILE A 119 13.60 -1.77 -2.89
CA ILE A 119 14.95 -1.87 -3.47
C ILE A 119 15.39 -0.47 -3.84
N PHE A 120 16.53 -0.03 -3.31
CA PHE A 120 16.96 1.36 -3.47
C PHE A 120 18.49 1.50 -3.48
N THR A 121 18.97 2.60 -4.03
CA THR A 121 20.36 3.04 -3.99
C THR A 121 20.51 4.25 -3.05
N ASN A 122 21.69 4.85 -2.98
CA ASN A 122 21.86 6.12 -2.26
C ASN A 122 21.09 7.29 -2.86
N GLU A 123 20.63 7.17 -4.11
CA GLU A 123 20.05 8.27 -4.89
C GLU A 123 18.56 8.13 -5.09
N LYS A 124 18.08 6.90 -5.31
CA LYS A 124 16.69 6.65 -5.71
C LYS A 124 16.17 5.28 -5.28
N ILE A 125 14.85 5.17 -5.22
CA ILE A 125 14.16 3.88 -5.19
C ILE A 125 14.19 3.32 -6.61
N LEU A 126 14.53 2.04 -6.74
CA LEU A 126 14.55 1.32 -8.01
C LEU A 126 13.19 0.67 -8.29
N CYS A 127 12.70 -0.09 -7.31
CA CYS A 127 11.41 -0.77 -7.40
C CYS A 127 10.89 -1.17 -6.01
N TYR A 128 9.63 -1.55 -5.98
CA TYR A 128 9.03 -2.29 -4.88
C TYR A 128 8.68 -3.70 -5.33
N LEU A 129 8.96 -4.69 -4.47
CA LEU A 129 8.53 -6.06 -4.67
C LEU A 129 7.51 -6.41 -3.59
N ARG A 130 6.36 -6.94 -3.99
CA ARG A 130 5.41 -7.59 -3.08
C ARG A 130 5.60 -9.09 -3.20
N ILE A 131 5.76 -9.76 -2.07
CA ILE A 131 6.08 -11.18 -2.00
C ILE A 131 5.09 -11.86 -1.07
N SER A 132 4.48 -12.93 -1.53
CA SER A 132 3.58 -13.76 -0.72
C SER A 132 3.55 -15.20 -1.21
N ASN A 133 3.16 -16.10 -0.31
CA ASN A 133 2.78 -17.49 -0.61
C ASN A 133 1.35 -17.81 -0.13
N SER A 134 0.58 -16.80 0.29
CA SER A 134 -0.82 -16.94 0.65
C SER A 134 -1.70 -16.86 -0.59
N SER A 135 -2.61 -17.82 -0.77
CA SER A 135 -3.55 -17.86 -1.90
C SER A 135 -4.42 -16.61 -1.99
N GLU A 136 -4.84 -16.09 -0.84
CA GLU A 136 -5.68 -14.89 -0.74
C GLU A 136 -4.93 -13.66 -1.24
N VAL A 137 -3.69 -13.48 -0.77
CA VAL A 137 -2.83 -12.37 -1.21
C VAL A 137 -2.44 -12.48 -2.68
N ILE A 138 -2.15 -13.70 -3.16
CA ILE A 138 -1.84 -13.95 -4.57
C ILE A 138 -3.00 -13.53 -5.47
N ASN A 139 -4.24 -13.81 -5.08
CA ASN A 139 -5.42 -13.37 -5.83
C ASN A 139 -5.55 -11.85 -5.86
N VAL A 140 -5.27 -11.17 -4.75
CA VAL A 140 -5.24 -9.70 -4.67
C VAL A 140 -4.14 -9.13 -5.55
N MET A 141 -2.93 -9.72 -5.52
CA MET A 141 -1.82 -9.30 -6.39
C MET A 141 -2.14 -9.47 -7.88
N LYS A 142 -2.80 -10.58 -8.26
CA LYS A 142 -3.25 -10.80 -9.64
C LYS A 142 -4.27 -9.75 -10.07
N HIS A 143 -5.26 -9.47 -9.21
CA HIS A 143 -6.26 -8.44 -9.49
C HIS A 143 -5.60 -7.06 -9.69
N GLU A 144 -4.60 -6.71 -8.89
CA GLU A 144 -3.86 -5.46 -9.06
C GLU A 144 -3.09 -5.42 -10.38
N ILE A 145 -2.44 -6.52 -10.77
CA ILE A 145 -1.74 -6.65 -12.05
C ILE A 145 -2.72 -6.45 -13.21
N ASP A 146 -3.84 -7.17 -13.20
CA ASP A 146 -4.88 -7.09 -14.23
C ASP A 146 -5.43 -5.66 -14.37
N MET A 147 -5.61 -4.96 -13.22
CA MET A 147 -6.09 -3.57 -13.21
C MET A 147 -5.05 -2.61 -13.79
N ILE A 148 -3.77 -2.76 -13.41
CA ILE A 148 -2.69 -1.91 -13.93
C ILE A 148 -2.54 -2.12 -15.44
N ASP A 149 -2.55 -3.36 -15.92
CA ASP A 149 -2.48 -3.67 -17.34
C ASP A 149 -3.67 -3.07 -18.10
N PHE A 150 -4.89 -3.20 -17.57
CA PHE A 150 -6.07 -2.55 -18.14
C PHE A 150 -5.93 -1.03 -18.23
N LEU A 151 -5.42 -0.37 -17.17
CA LEU A 151 -5.20 1.08 -17.18
C LEU A 151 -4.13 1.50 -18.18
N HIS A 152 -3.08 0.69 -18.37
CA HIS A 152 -2.09 0.91 -19.43
C HIS A 152 -2.68 0.73 -20.84
N GLU A 153 -3.53 -0.29 -21.05
CA GLU A 153 -4.25 -0.46 -22.33
C GLU A 153 -5.16 0.74 -22.65
N LYS A 154 -5.71 1.38 -21.60
CA LYS A 154 -6.49 2.62 -21.72
C LYS A 154 -5.63 3.89 -21.80
N GLU A 155 -4.30 3.75 -21.83
CA GLU A 155 -3.35 4.87 -21.88
C GLU A 155 -3.50 5.86 -20.72
N VAL A 156 -3.95 5.40 -19.54
CA VAL A 156 -4.04 6.22 -18.33
C VAL A 156 -2.65 6.65 -17.89
N ALA A 157 -2.47 7.95 -17.64
CA ALA A 157 -1.17 8.50 -17.29
C ALA A 157 -0.80 8.24 -15.81
N ASN A 158 0.52 8.22 -15.54
CA ASN A 158 1.07 8.15 -14.17
C ASN A 158 0.65 6.90 -13.38
N ILE A 159 0.44 5.79 -14.08
CA ILE A 159 0.22 4.45 -13.51
C ILE A 159 1.58 3.75 -13.37
N PRO A 160 1.83 2.96 -12.31
CA PRO A 160 3.09 2.24 -12.11
C PRO A 160 3.39 1.28 -13.26
N GLU A 161 4.65 1.21 -13.66
CA GLU A 161 5.13 0.21 -14.60
C GLU A 161 5.32 -1.12 -13.86
N ILE A 162 4.71 -2.19 -14.35
CA ILE A 162 4.99 -3.56 -13.91
C ILE A 162 6.32 -3.97 -14.54
N ILE A 163 7.31 -4.29 -13.69
CA ILE A 163 8.62 -4.75 -14.16
C ILE A 163 8.57 -6.26 -14.41
N ASP A 164 7.97 -6.98 -13.46
CA ASP A 164 7.88 -8.43 -13.50
C ASP A 164 6.80 -8.98 -12.58
N ALA A 165 6.28 -10.16 -12.91
CA ALA A 165 5.37 -10.95 -12.08
C ALA A 165 5.78 -12.42 -12.18
N SER A 166 6.58 -12.90 -11.23
CA SER A 166 7.23 -14.23 -11.29
C SER A 166 6.96 -15.08 -10.05
N ILE A 167 7.33 -16.35 -10.15
CA ILE A 167 7.27 -17.31 -9.04
C ILE A 167 8.67 -17.87 -8.82
N ILE A 168 9.15 -17.79 -7.57
CA ILE A 168 10.42 -18.38 -7.14
C ILE A 168 10.13 -19.37 -6.02
N GLY A 169 10.25 -20.68 -6.31
CA GLY A 169 9.79 -21.71 -5.39
C GLY A 169 8.28 -21.56 -5.11
N ASP A 170 7.93 -21.32 -3.84
CA ASP A 170 6.54 -21.09 -3.41
C ASP A 170 6.18 -19.61 -3.29
N LEU A 171 7.12 -18.71 -3.62
CA LEU A 171 6.93 -17.27 -3.51
C LEU A 171 6.40 -16.68 -4.81
N HIS A 172 5.25 -16.06 -4.77
CA HIS A 172 4.77 -15.19 -5.82
C HIS A 172 5.33 -13.78 -5.59
N ILE A 173 5.94 -13.22 -6.61
CA ILE A 173 6.58 -11.91 -6.59
C ILE A 173 5.92 -11.02 -7.62
N PHE A 174 5.61 -9.81 -7.21
CA PHE A 174 5.10 -8.75 -8.06
C PHE A 174 6.01 -7.53 -7.92
N ALA A 175 6.68 -7.12 -9.00
CA ALA A 175 7.65 -6.04 -9.03
C ALA A 175 7.12 -4.83 -9.79
N GLN A 176 7.09 -3.68 -9.11
CA GLN A 176 6.67 -2.39 -9.67
C GLN A 176 7.82 -1.40 -9.65
N LYS A 177 8.01 -0.66 -10.74
CA LYS A 177 8.91 0.47 -10.81
C LYS A 177 8.38 1.63 -9.96
N SER A 178 9.28 2.38 -9.36
CA SER A 178 8.91 3.58 -8.62
C SER A 178 9.79 4.76 -8.98
N GLU A 179 9.17 5.91 -9.16
CA GLU A 179 9.83 7.21 -9.28
C GLU A 179 9.72 8.04 -7.99
N LYS A 180 9.22 7.43 -6.92
CA LYS A 180 9.09 8.08 -5.62
C LYS A 180 10.46 8.49 -5.09
N LYS A 181 10.55 9.71 -4.61
CA LYS A 181 11.79 10.23 -4.00
C LYS A 181 11.96 9.67 -2.59
N LEU A 182 13.19 9.32 -2.20
CA LEU A 182 13.53 8.81 -0.87
C LEU A 182 13.10 9.74 0.29
N SER A 183 13.02 11.05 0.04
CA SER A 183 12.68 12.05 1.05
C SER A 183 11.29 12.67 0.90
N GLU A 184 10.43 12.06 0.08
CA GLU A 184 9.10 12.61 -0.18
C GLU A 184 8.20 12.45 1.04
N LYS A 185 7.65 13.57 1.52
CA LYS A 185 6.70 13.57 2.63
C LYS A 185 5.29 13.47 2.11
N VAL A 186 4.48 12.66 2.80
CA VAL A 186 3.03 12.61 2.58
C VAL A 186 2.43 14.00 2.80
N LYS A 187 1.65 14.46 1.84
CA LYS A 187 0.92 15.73 1.91
C LYS A 187 -0.56 15.45 2.13
N LEU A 188 -1.14 16.15 3.10
CA LEU A 188 -2.55 16.04 3.45
C LEU A 188 -3.34 17.17 2.78
N GLU A 189 -3.19 17.32 1.49
CA GLU A 189 -3.90 18.32 0.67
C GLU A 189 -4.55 17.64 -0.53
N PHE A 190 -5.69 18.15 -0.95
CA PHE A 190 -6.35 17.76 -2.19
C PHE A 190 -6.45 19.00 -3.07
N ASP A 191 -5.89 18.93 -4.26
CA ASP A 191 -5.84 20.05 -5.20
C ASP A 191 -6.11 19.62 -6.66
N ASP A 192 -6.00 20.56 -7.60
CA ASP A 192 -6.26 20.34 -9.03
C ASP A 192 -5.43 19.21 -9.64
N ARG A 193 -4.24 18.90 -9.08
CA ARG A 193 -3.39 17.81 -9.57
C ARG A 193 -4.02 16.44 -9.31
N HIS A 194 -4.66 16.30 -8.13
CA HIS A 194 -5.39 15.10 -7.75
C HIS A 194 -6.62 14.93 -8.65
N MET A 195 -7.37 16.02 -8.81
CA MET A 195 -8.53 16.03 -9.72
C MET A 195 -8.16 15.71 -11.16
N LYS A 196 -7.04 16.26 -11.67
CA LYS A 196 -6.53 15.95 -13.02
C LYS A 196 -6.22 14.46 -13.17
N CYS A 197 -5.56 13.86 -12.16
CA CYS A 197 -5.22 12.46 -12.15
C CYS A 197 -6.47 11.56 -12.15
N LEU A 198 -7.42 11.82 -11.26
CA LEU A 198 -8.70 11.07 -11.21
C LEU A 198 -9.50 11.26 -12.51
N LYS A 199 -9.52 12.45 -13.07
CA LYS A 199 -10.22 12.74 -14.31
C LYS A 199 -9.66 11.97 -15.50
N ASP A 200 -8.33 11.80 -15.56
CA ASP A 200 -7.70 11.01 -16.62
C ASP A 200 -8.15 9.55 -16.58
N ILE A 201 -8.27 8.95 -15.38
CA ILE A 201 -8.85 7.61 -15.23
C ILE A 201 -10.30 7.59 -15.69
N MET A 202 -11.14 8.47 -15.12
CA MET A 202 -12.57 8.50 -15.42
C MET A 202 -12.84 8.67 -16.92
N ASP A 203 -12.21 9.65 -17.56
CA ASP A 203 -12.45 9.97 -18.98
C ASP A 203 -12.03 8.80 -19.90
N LYS A 204 -11.00 8.03 -19.53
CA LYS A 204 -10.47 6.93 -20.36
C LYS A 204 -11.10 5.58 -20.11
N THR A 205 -11.71 5.39 -18.94
CA THR A 205 -12.28 4.09 -18.54
C THR A 205 -13.81 4.09 -18.46
N LYS A 206 -14.43 5.25 -18.70
CA LYS A 206 -15.86 5.50 -18.59
C LYS A 206 -16.68 4.63 -19.54
N ILE A 207 -17.67 3.96 -18.98
CA ILE A 207 -18.66 3.16 -19.73
C ILE A 207 -20.08 3.52 -19.30
N LEU A 208 -21.03 3.42 -20.24
CA LEU A 208 -22.45 3.52 -19.96
C LEU A 208 -22.99 2.10 -19.74
N CYS A 209 -23.51 1.82 -18.56
CA CYS A 209 -24.10 0.51 -18.23
C CYS A 209 -25.19 0.64 -17.16
N LYS A 210 -25.97 -0.43 -16.98
CA LYS A 210 -26.98 -0.50 -15.94
C LYS A 210 -26.33 -0.70 -14.58
N TYR A 211 -26.95 -0.10 -13.54
CA TYR A 211 -26.50 -0.26 -12.17
C TYR A 211 -26.29 -1.73 -11.76
N GLU A 212 -27.19 -2.64 -12.18
CA GLU A 212 -27.12 -4.06 -11.85
C GLU A 212 -25.93 -4.81 -12.47
N GLU A 213 -25.26 -4.20 -13.45
CA GLU A 213 -24.08 -4.75 -14.12
C GLU A 213 -22.76 -4.31 -13.48
N THR A 214 -22.81 -3.35 -12.54
CA THR A 214 -21.63 -2.67 -11.97
C THR A 214 -20.98 -3.43 -10.81
N ASP A 215 -19.70 -3.11 -10.56
CA ASP A 215 -18.99 -3.52 -9.35
C ASP A 215 -19.63 -2.95 -8.09
N LEU A 216 -20.14 -1.71 -8.16
CA LEU A 216 -20.88 -1.12 -7.04
C LEU A 216 -22.05 -2.00 -6.62
N TYR A 217 -22.86 -2.49 -7.58
CA TYR A 217 -23.96 -3.40 -7.28
C TYR A 217 -23.46 -4.68 -6.62
N ARG A 218 -22.44 -5.32 -7.18
CA ARG A 218 -21.84 -6.54 -6.62
C ARG A 218 -21.36 -6.35 -5.18
N LEU A 219 -20.67 -5.23 -4.91
CA LEU A 219 -20.21 -4.86 -3.56
C LEU A 219 -21.39 -4.64 -2.60
N ILE A 220 -22.45 -3.96 -3.04
CA ILE A 220 -23.64 -3.73 -2.21
C ILE A 220 -24.35 -5.06 -1.89
N GLN A 221 -24.50 -5.98 -2.85
CA GLN A 221 -25.11 -7.28 -2.57
C GLN A 221 -24.25 -8.10 -1.57
N LYS A 222 -22.93 -8.09 -1.72
CA LYS A 222 -22.01 -8.71 -0.76
C LYS A 222 -22.17 -8.09 0.63
N LEU A 223 -22.13 -6.77 0.75
CA LEU A 223 -22.30 -6.07 2.02
C LEU A 223 -23.66 -6.39 2.68
N LYS A 224 -24.76 -6.42 1.93
CA LYS A 224 -26.08 -6.83 2.45
C LYS A 224 -26.07 -8.21 3.09
N SER A 225 -25.36 -9.16 2.50
CA SER A 225 -25.24 -10.51 3.05
C SER A 225 -24.42 -10.57 4.34
N GLU A 226 -23.47 -9.65 4.51
CA GLU A 226 -22.50 -9.64 5.61
C GLU A 226 -22.91 -8.74 6.79
N ILE A 227 -23.79 -7.76 6.58
CA ILE A 227 -24.13 -6.74 7.60
C ILE A 227 -24.51 -7.35 8.95
N LYS A 228 -25.31 -8.41 8.95
CA LYS A 228 -25.83 -9.00 10.20
C LYS A 228 -24.77 -9.77 10.97
N THR A 229 -23.74 -10.24 10.31
CA THR A 229 -22.70 -11.11 10.89
C THR A 229 -21.41 -10.37 11.22
N LYS A 230 -21.08 -9.32 10.45
CA LYS A 230 -19.80 -8.63 10.55
C LYS A 230 -19.86 -7.29 11.28
N PHE A 231 -21.05 -6.69 11.44
CA PHE A 231 -21.18 -5.34 11.99
C PHE A 231 -22.01 -5.31 13.25
N PRO A 232 -21.66 -4.46 14.24
CA PRO A 232 -22.52 -4.16 15.38
C PRO A 232 -23.90 -3.66 14.93
N LYS A 233 -24.93 -3.92 15.73
CA LYS A 233 -26.33 -3.64 15.37
C LYS A 233 -26.56 -2.20 14.88
N ASN A 234 -25.99 -1.21 15.60
CA ASN A 234 -26.17 0.20 15.26
C ASN A 234 -25.51 0.56 13.93
N GLU A 235 -24.31 0.10 13.70
CA GLU A 235 -23.58 0.28 12.44
C GLU A 235 -24.29 -0.42 11.28
N GLY A 236 -24.73 -1.66 11.50
CA GLY A 236 -25.52 -2.40 10.52
C GLY A 236 -26.83 -1.69 10.12
N MET A 237 -27.49 -1.00 11.04
CA MET A 237 -28.67 -0.18 10.73
C MET A 237 -28.32 1.03 9.85
N ILE A 238 -27.21 1.72 10.12
CA ILE A 238 -26.75 2.85 9.32
C ILE A 238 -26.41 2.37 7.90
N LEU A 239 -25.65 1.28 7.78
CA LEU A 239 -25.30 0.69 6.50
C LEU A 239 -26.53 0.27 5.70
N GLN A 240 -27.51 -0.40 6.31
CA GLN A 240 -28.77 -0.77 5.66
C GLN A 240 -29.56 0.44 5.17
N HIS A 241 -29.54 1.53 5.94
CA HIS A 241 -30.19 2.77 5.53
C HIS A 241 -29.49 3.41 4.33
N SER A 242 -28.17 3.48 4.35
CA SER A 242 -27.35 4.01 3.25
C SER A 242 -27.54 3.18 1.96
N ILE A 243 -27.53 1.85 2.06
CA ILE A 243 -27.78 0.97 0.95
C ILE A 243 -29.16 1.23 0.33
N ARG A 244 -30.21 1.38 1.16
CA ARG A 244 -31.56 1.69 0.64
C ARG A 244 -31.59 3.01 -0.13
N ILE A 245 -30.88 4.03 0.33
CA ILE A 245 -30.79 5.30 -0.40
C ILE A 245 -30.15 5.09 -1.75
N ILE A 246 -29.01 4.40 -1.81
CA ILE A 246 -28.28 4.10 -3.06
C ILE A 246 -29.16 3.32 -4.02
N GLU A 247 -29.75 2.21 -3.57
CA GLU A 247 -30.60 1.36 -4.41
C GLU A 247 -31.85 2.10 -4.93
N ASN A 248 -32.47 2.94 -4.10
CA ASN A 248 -33.63 3.74 -4.54
C ASN A 248 -33.27 4.78 -5.61
N GLN A 249 -32.03 5.23 -5.67
CA GLN A 249 -31.57 6.20 -6.66
C GLN A 249 -31.07 5.54 -7.93
N LEU A 250 -30.43 4.38 -7.84
CA LEU A 250 -29.70 3.75 -8.93
C LEU A 250 -30.41 2.55 -9.56
N LYS A 251 -31.33 1.91 -8.84
CA LYS A 251 -32.04 0.73 -9.35
C LYS A 251 -32.74 1.02 -10.69
N GLU A 252 -32.52 0.13 -11.65
CA GLU A 252 -33.08 0.21 -13.01
C GLU A 252 -32.61 1.47 -13.79
N THR A 253 -31.56 2.17 -13.30
CA THR A 253 -30.96 3.29 -14.05
C THR A 253 -29.80 2.82 -14.91
N GLU A 254 -29.56 3.54 -15.97
CA GLU A 254 -28.36 3.46 -16.78
C GLU A 254 -27.59 4.77 -16.62
N ASP A 255 -26.31 4.67 -16.27
CA ASP A 255 -25.46 5.85 -16.02
C ASP A 255 -24.01 5.53 -16.38
N TYR A 256 -23.15 6.52 -16.28
CA TYR A 256 -21.73 6.38 -16.52
C TYR A 256 -21.02 5.92 -15.26
N TYR A 257 -20.19 4.88 -15.42
CA TYR A 257 -19.31 4.34 -14.40
C TYR A 257 -17.88 4.28 -14.95
N ALA A 258 -16.90 4.34 -14.06
CA ALA A 258 -15.49 4.34 -14.42
C ALA A 258 -14.68 3.52 -13.42
N VAL A 259 -13.41 3.29 -13.73
CA VAL A 259 -12.48 2.68 -12.77
C VAL A 259 -12.31 3.59 -11.57
N SER A 260 -12.37 2.98 -10.38
CA SER A 260 -11.98 3.57 -9.10
C SER A 260 -10.73 2.87 -8.58
N HIS A 261 -9.82 3.64 -7.99
CA HIS A 261 -8.65 3.12 -7.27
C HIS A 261 -9.05 2.33 -6.02
N GLY A 262 -10.16 2.68 -5.38
CA GLY A 262 -10.71 2.02 -4.19
C GLY A 262 -10.03 2.40 -2.87
N ASP A 263 -8.76 2.80 -2.88
CA ASP A 263 -8.04 3.37 -1.73
C ASP A 263 -7.15 4.57 -2.15
N PHE A 264 -7.71 5.48 -2.95
CA PHE A 264 -7.04 6.73 -3.30
C PHE A 264 -6.87 7.60 -2.06
N SER A 265 -5.65 7.66 -1.54
CA SER A 265 -5.34 8.29 -0.26
C SER A 265 -3.97 8.98 -0.29
N PRO A 266 -3.67 9.90 0.65
CA PRO A 266 -2.39 10.60 0.68
C PRO A 266 -1.14 9.70 0.73
N TRP A 267 -1.28 8.47 1.21
CA TRP A 267 -0.17 7.51 1.33
C TRP A 267 -0.07 6.56 0.15
N ASN A 268 -1.07 6.51 -0.74
CA ASN A 268 -1.07 5.70 -1.96
C ASN A 268 -0.77 6.54 -3.21
N ILE A 269 -0.20 7.72 -3.03
CA ILE A 269 0.26 8.59 -4.10
C ILE A 269 1.68 9.12 -3.84
N TYR A 270 2.34 9.54 -4.91
CA TYR A 270 3.56 10.35 -4.86
C TYR A 270 3.55 11.36 -6.02
N TYR A 271 4.52 12.29 -6.02
CA TYR A 271 4.66 13.27 -7.09
C TYR A 271 5.89 12.96 -7.94
N ASN A 272 5.71 12.82 -9.26
CA ASN A 272 6.82 12.64 -10.18
C ASN A 272 7.69 13.93 -10.33
N SER A 273 8.70 13.88 -11.19
CA SER A 273 9.58 15.04 -11.45
C SER A 273 8.85 16.25 -12.01
N LYS A 274 7.71 16.05 -12.69
CA LYS A 274 6.82 17.10 -13.22
C LYS A 274 5.81 17.60 -12.18
N LYS A 275 5.86 17.12 -10.95
CA LYS A 275 4.90 17.40 -9.86
C LYS A 275 3.47 16.91 -10.17
N GLU A 276 3.31 15.95 -11.04
CA GLU A 276 2.04 15.29 -11.29
C GLU A 276 1.83 14.18 -10.25
N VAL A 277 0.57 13.92 -9.91
CA VAL A 277 0.19 12.83 -9.00
C VAL A 277 0.35 11.50 -9.73
N CYS A 278 1.11 10.59 -9.12
CA CYS A 278 1.24 9.20 -9.51
C CYS A 278 0.56 8.34 -8.43
N MET A 279 -0.26 7.39 -8.85
CA MET A 279 -0.94 6.46 -7.96
C MET A 279 -0.18 5.14 -7.90
N TYR A 280 -0.34 4.39 -6.82
CA TYR A 280 0.10 3.01 -6.67
C TYR A 280 -0.81 2.30 -5.68
N ASP A 281 -0.72 0.96 -5.60
CA ASP A 281 -1.53 0.15 -4.69
C ASP A 281 -2.99 0.00 -5.13
N PHE A 282 -3.18 -0.57 -6.33
CA PHE A 282 -4.50 -0.79 -6.95
C PHE A 282 -5.19 -2.07 -6.46
N GLU A 283 -4.81 -2.60 -5.31
CA GLU A 283 -5.34 -3.87 -4.79
C GLU A 283 -6.84 -3.84 -4.47
N TYR A 284 -7.42 -2.64 -4.27
CA TYR A 284 -8.84 -2.42 -4.02
C TYR A 284 -9.57 -1.75 -5.20
N ALA A 285 -8.94 -1.72 -6.36
CA ALA A 285 -9.54 -1.07 -7.52
C ALA A 285 -10.75 -1.84 -8.07
N HIS A 286 -11.67 -1.14 -8.70
CA HIS A 286 -12.90 -1.68 -9.29
C HIS A 286 -13.15 -1.06 -10.65
N TYR A 287 -13.74 -1.82 -11.58
CA TYR A 287 -13.95 -1.36 -12.96
C TYR A 287 -15.13 -0.40 -13.11
N GLU A 288 -16.26 -0.69 -12.45
CA GLU A 288 -17.50 0.06 -12.63
C GLU A 288 -17.96 0.70 -11.30
N MET A 289 -17.38 1.84 -10.98
CA MET A 289 -17.74 2.64 -9.80
C MET A 289 -18.25 4.02 -10.23
N PRO A 290 -19.06 4.68 -9.38
CA PRO A 290 -19.50 6.04 -9.65
C PRO A 290 -18.32 7.00 -9.80
N GLU A 291 -18.47 7.97 -10.69
CA GLU A 291 -17.48 9.03 -10.85
C GLU A 291 -17.22 9.74 -9.51
N TYR A 292 -15.99 10.18 -9.29
CA TYR A 292 -15.52 10.93 -8.11
C TYR A 292 -15.54 10.19 -6.76
N VAL A 293 -15.87 8.89 -6.71
CA VAL A 293 -15.85 8.14 -5.44
C VAL A 293 -14.48 8.21 -4.75
N ASP A 294 -13.40 8.16 -5.52
CA ASP A 294 -12.03 8.28 -5.01
C ASP A 294 -11.72 9.68 -4.45
N ALA A 295 -12.29 10.74 -5.02
CA ALA A 295 -12.15 12.09 -4.46
C ALA A 295 -12.78 12.19 -3.07
N PHE A 296 -13.99 11.63 -2.90
CA PHE A 296 -14.65 11.56 -1.59
C PHE A 296 -13.87 10.68 -0.61
N HIS A 297 -13.33 9.55 -1.07
CA HIS A 297 -12.50 8.68 -0.24
C HIS A 297 -11.27 9.44 0.28
N TYR A 298 -10.55 10.14 -0.60
CA TYR A 298 -9.37 10.92 -0.24
C TYR A 298 -9.68 11.99 0.81
N LEU A 299 -10.73 12.78 0.58
CA LEU A 299 -11.16 13.82 1.52
C LEU A 299 -11.58 13.23 2.88
N THR A 300 -12.28 12.12 2.87
CA THR A 300 -12.67 11.40 4.08
C THR A 300 -11.44 10.93 4.87
N LYS A 301 -10.43 10.35 4.20
CA LYS A 301 -9.17 9.94 4.85
C LYS A 301 -8.43 11.12 5.46
N ILE A 302 -8.37 12.28 4.80
CA ILE A 302 -7.75 13.50 5.38
C ILE A 302 -8.48 13.94 6.64
N VAL A 303 -9.82 14.01 6.60
CA VAL A 303 -10.63 14.43 7.74
C VAL A 303 -10.42 13.48 8.91
N PHE A 304 -10.55 12.18 8.68
CA PHE A 304 -10.31 11.14 9.70
C PHE A 304 -8.92 11.26 10.31
N TYR A 305 -7.88 11.31 9.49
CA TYR A 305 -6.50 11.42 9.95
C TYR A 305 -6.28 12.70 10.78
N THR A 306 -6.88 13.82 10.36
CA THR A 306 -6.77 15.11 11.06
C THR A 306 -7.50 15.07 12.41
N VAL A 307 -8.73 14.54 12.44
CA VAL A 307 -9.53 14.43 13.65
C VAL A 307 -8.86 13.50 14.66
N CYS A 308 -8.42 12.31 14.25
CA CYS A 308 -7.70 11.37 15.11
C CYS A 308 -6.43 12.00 15.70
N ARG A 309 -5.69 12.80 14.89
CA ARG A 309 -4.52 13.54 15.40
C ARG A 309 -4.86 14.61 16.43
N MET A 310 -6.04 15.23 16.35
CA MET A 310 -6.50 16.26 17.30
C MET A 310 -6.94 15.64 18.62
N ILE A 311 -7.67 14.53 18.56
CA ILE A 311 -8.22 13.87 19.75
C ILE A 311 -7.12 13.12 20.53
N GLY A 312 -5.99 12.79 19.88
CA GLY A 312 -4.88 12.10 20.53
C GLY A 312 -5.14 10.61 20.80
N ASP A 313 -6.22 10.08 20.29
CA ASP A 313 -6.60 8.68 20.42
C ASP A 313 -5.79 7.81 19.46
N LYS A 314 -5.15 6.78 20.02
CA LYS A 314 -4.15 5.99 19.31
C LYS A 314 -4.74 4.77 18.62
N ASP A 315 -5.91 4.33 19.02
CA ASP A 315 -6.47 3.04 18.64
C ASP A 315 -7.61 3.11 17.63
N ASP A 316 -8.26 4.29 17.45
CA ASP A 316 -9.42 4.45 16.57
C ASP A 316 -9.11 4.95 15.15
N CYS A 317 -7.85 5.19 14.79
CA CYS A 317 -7.49 5.66 13.45
C CYS A 317 -7.30 4.53 12.43
N ARG A 318 -7.71 3.32 12.75
CA ARG A 318 -7.67 2.16 11.85
C ARG A 318 -9.07 1.96 11.24
N VAL A 319 -9.30 2.54 10.09
CA VAL A 319 -10.41 2.17 9.20
C VAL A 319 -9.83 1.98 7.80
#